data_709125c36e32ca8172be893ae3c8a974
#
_entry.id   709125c36e32ca8172be893ae3c8a974
#
_cell.length_a   1.000
_cell.length_b   1.000
_cell.length_c   1.000
_cell.angle_alpha   90.00
_cell.angle_beta   90.00
_cell.angle_gamma   90.00
#
_symmetry.space_group_name_H-M   'P 1'
#
loop_
_entity.id
_entity.type
_entity.pdbx_description
1 polymer ?
#
loop_
_entity_poly.entity_id
_entity_poly.type
_entity_poly.pdbx_seq_one_letter_code
_entity_poly.pdbx_strand_id
1 'polypeptide(L)'
;ALEAVQDQLPTWRGQNEQSMALAAIGYAKAMRRRQIMVALSSIGPGALNMVTAAGCAHANRLPVLFLAGDIFANRRPDPVLQ
;
A
#
# COMPACT_ATOMS: atom_id res chain seq x y z
N ALA A 1 8.96 -11.24 -4.30
CA ALA A 1 9.75 -10.76 -3.17
C ALA A 1 9.13 -11.10 -1.83
N LEU A 2 7.83 -10.88 -1.67
CA LEU A 2 7.15 -11.16 -0.42
C LEU A 2 7.11 -12.66 -0.10
N GLU A 3 7.01 -13.51 -1.11
CA GLU A 3 6.99 -14.95 -0.91
C GLU A 3 8.26 -15.46 -0.23
N ALA A 4 9.39 -14.83 -0.51
CA ALA A 4 10.68 -15.24 0.02
C ALA A 4 10.79 -15.01 1.54
N VAL A 5 10.00 -14.09 2.09
CA VAL A 5 10.09 -13.70 3.49
C VAL A 5 8.76 -13.90 4.24
N GLN A 6 7.81 -14.63 3.66
CA GLN A 6 6.50 -14.77 4.27
C GLN A 6 6.53 -15.48 5.63
N ASP A 7 7.56 -16.27 5.91
CA ASP A 7 7.74 -16.90 7.21
C ASP A 7 8.16 -15.92 8.29
N GLN A 8 8.76 -14.80 7.88
CA GLN A 8 9.28 -13.78 8.79
C GLN A 8 8.38 -12.56 8.84
N LEU A 9 7.66 -12.29 7.75
CA LEU A 9 6.82 -11.12 7.61
C LEU A 9 5.41 -11.57 7.19
N PRO A 10 4.43 -11.51 8.09
CA PRO A 10 3.07 -11.89 7.73
C PRO A 10 2.52 -10.98 6.63
N THR A 11 1.87 -11.59 5.64
CA THR A 11 1.28 -10.86 4.53
C THR A 11 -0.17 -11.26 4.36
N TRP A 12 -1.00 -10.29 3.96
CA TRP A 12 -2.42 -10.50 3.71
C TRP A 12 -2.79 -9.90 2.36
N ARG A 13 -3.70 -10.56 1.66
CA ARG A 13 -4.24 -10.05 0.41
C ARG A 13 -5.61 -9.45 0.66
N GLY A 14 -5.79 -8.23 0.19
CA GLY A 14 -7.09 -7.57 0.26
C GLY A 14 -7.81 -7.63 -1.08
N GLN A 15 -9.05 -7.18 -1.08
CA GLN A 15 -9.90 -7.18 -2.28
C GLN A 15 -9.60 -6.01 -3.20
N ASN A 16 -9.21 -4.88 -2.64
CA ASN A 16 -8.76 -3.73 -3.43
C ASN A 16 -7.81 -2.87 -2.60
N GLU A 17 -7.08 -2.01 -3.29
CA GLU A 17 -5.98 -1.25 -2.69
C GLU A 17 -6.50 -0.20 -1.71
N GLN A 18 -7.62 0.44 -2.01
CA GLN A 18 -8.18 1.44 -1.12
C GLN A 18 -8.61 0.82 0.21
N SER A 19 -9.29 -0.30 0.17
CA SER A 19 -9.73 -0.98 1.39
C SER A 19 -8.55 -1.46 2.22
N MET A 20 -7.52 -2.00 1.57
CA MET A 20 -6.32 -2.44 2.27
C MET A 20 -5.59 -1.27 2.93
N ALA A 21 -5.47 -0.16 2.22
CA ALA A 21 -4.82 1.02 2.76
C ALA A 21 -5.62 1.63 3.92
N LEU A 22 -6.94 1.66 3.81
CA LEU A 22 -7.78 2.12 4.92
C LEU A 22 -7.67 1.19 6.13
N ALA A 23 -7.57 -0.12 5.90
CA ALA A 23 -7.34 -1.07 6.99
C ALA A 23 -5.99 -0.83 7.68
N ALA A 24 -4.96 -0.49 6.91
CA ALA A 24 -3.65 -0.15 7.46
C ALA A 24 -3.73 1.09 8.36
N ILE A 25 -4.51 2.08 7.95
CA ILE A 25 -4.73 3.28 8.75
C ILE A 25 -5.46 2.92 10.05
N GLY A 26 -6.49 2.09 9.97
CA GLY A 26 -7.22 1.62 11.14
C GLY A 26 -6.31 0.87 12.12
N TYR A 27 -5.39 0.07 11.57
CA TYR A 27 -4.42 -0.65 12.38
C TYR A 27 -3.52 0.33 13.15
N ALA A 28 -2.99 1.34 12.47
CA ALA A 28 -2.14 2.34 13.12
C ALA A 28 -2.89 3.08 14.23
N LYS A 29 -4.16 3.36 14.01
CA LYS A 29 -5.01 4.00 15.01
C LYS A 29 -5.22 3.09 16.21
N ALA A 30 -5.54 1.82 15.97
CA ALA A 30 -5.76 0.83 17.04
C ALA A 30 -4.50 0.61 17.87
N MET A 31 -3.34 0.66 17.22
CA MET A 31 -2.04 0.49 17.88
C MET A 31 -1.49 1.79 18.44
N ARG A 32 -2.26 2.86 18.42
CA ARG A 32 -1.88 4.18 18.95
C ARG A 32 -0.57 4.68 18.36
N ARG A 33 -0.38 4.49 17.06
CA ARG A 33 0.82 4.89 16.30
C ARG A 33 2.11 4.17 16.71
N ARG A 34 2.02 3.11 17.50
CA ARG A 34 3.21 2.36 17.94
C ARG A 34 3.66 1.33 16.91
N GLN A 35 2.76 0.90 16.06
CA GLN A 35 3.03 -0.05 14.99
C GLN A 35 2.32 0.41 13.73
N ILE A 36 2.88 0.09 12.59
CA ILE A 36 2.29 0.43 11.30
C ILE A 36 2.13 -0.81 10.45
N MET A 37 1.26 -0.70 9.47
CA MET A 37 1.14 -1.67 8.39
C MET A 37 1.69 -1.06 7.12
N VAL A 38 2.07 -1.93 6.20
CA VAL A 38 2.52 -1.52 4.87
C VAL A 38 1.43 -1.90 3.87
N ALA A 39 1.01 -0.96 3.06
CA ALA A 39 0.07 -1.21 1.97
C ALA A 39 0.84 -1.24 0.66
N LEU A 40 0.78 -2.36 -0.05
CA LEU A 40 1.52 -2.58 -1.28
C LEU A 40 0.55 -2.69 -2.44
N SER A 41 0.80 -1.98 -3.52
CA SER A 41 -0.04 -2.03 -4.71
C SER A 41 0.78 -2.22 -5.99
N SER A 42 0.09 -2.57 -7.07
CA SER A 42 0.68 -2.51 -8.40
C SER A 42 0.75 -1.06 -8.86
N ILE A 43 1.34 -0.87 -10.04
CA ILE A 43 1.50 0.46 -10.63
C ILE A 43 0.15 1.03 -11.08
N GLY A 44 0.12 2.32 -11.36
CA GLY A 44 -0.98 2.99 -12.02
C GLY A 44 -2.28 2.96 -11.25
N PRO A 45 -3.35 2.36 -11.81
CA PRO A 45 -4.67 2.40 -11.16
C PRO A 45 -4.67 1.84 -9.75
N GLY A 46 -3.88 0.80 -9.47
CA GLY A 46 -3.77 0.25 -8.13
C GLY A 46 -3.19 1.27 -7.16
N ALA A 47 -2.09 1.91 -7.54
CA ALA A 47 -1.47 2.94 -6.71
C ALA A 47 -2.41 4.13 -6.53
N LEU A 48 -3.09 4.56 -7.60
CA LEU A 48 -4.03 5.66 -7.52
C LEU A 48 -5.19 5.36 -6.57
N ASN A 49 -5.58 4.09 -6.48
CA ASN A 49 -6.65 3.68 -5.59
C ASN A 49 -6.28 3.86 -4.11
N MET A 50 -4.99 3.98 -3.79
CA MET A 50 -4.54 4.23 -2.42
C MET A 50 -4.53 5.73 -2.05
N VAL A 51 -4.68 6.62 -3.02
CA VAL A 51 -4.56 8.07 -2.77
C VAL A 51 -5.62 8.56 -1.80
N THR A 52 -6.85 8.06 -1.89
CA THR A 52 -7.92 8.42 -0.96
C THR A 52 -7.51 8.07 0.48
N ALA A 53 -6.95 6.88 0.67
CA ALA A 53 -6.49 6.46 1.99
C ALA A 53 -5.33 7.32 2.46
N ALA A 54 -4.43 7.70 1.56
CA ALA A 54 -3.31 8.59 1.91
C ALA A 54 -3.83 9.94 2.42
N GLY A 55 -4.87 10.47 1.79
CA GLY A 55 -5.52 11.69 2.27
C GLY A 55 -6.10 11.53 3.67
N CYS A 56 -6.74 10.40 3.93
CA CYS A 56 -7.28 10.11 5.26
C CYS A 56 -6.17 9.99 6.30
N ALA A 57 -5.08 9.30 5.97
CA ALA A 57 -3.95 9.15 6.87
C ALA A 57 -3.33 10.50 7.21
N HIS A 58 -3.16 11.34 6.19
CA HIS A 58 -2.60 12.67 6.37
C HIS A 58 -3.49 13.53 7.27
N ALA A 59 -4.79 13.54 6.99
CA ALA A 59 -5.74 14.35 7.76
C ALA A 59 -5.79 13.93 9.23
N ASN A 60 -5.66 12.64 9.50
CA ASN A 60 -5.74 12.10 10.85
C ASN A 60 -4.37 11.90 11.50
N ARG A 61 -3.29 12.23 10.79
CA ARG A 61 -1.91 12.08 11.26
C ARG A 61 -1.62 10.65 11.72
N LEU A 62 -2.05 9.68 10.93
CA LEU A 62 -1.82 8.26 11.21
C LEU A 62 -0.74 7.72 10.29
N PRO A 63 0.25 7.01 10.84
CA PRO A 63 1.36 6.51 10.04
C PRO A 63 0.99 5.26 9.25
N VAL A 64 1.36 5.25 7.99
CA VAL A 64 1.24 4.08 7.12
C VAL A 64 2.31 4.20 6.04
N LEU A 65 2.88 3.07 5.64
CA LEU A 65 3.85 3.05 4.55
C LEU A 65 3.16 2.51 3.30
N PHE A 66 3.17 3.33 2.25
CA PHE A 66 2.63 2.92 0.96
C PHE A 66 3.78 2.56 0.02
N LEU A 67 3.73 1.37 -0.55
CA LEU A 67 4.69 0.92 -1.54
C LEU A 67 3.95 0.69 -2.85
N ALA A 68 4.19 1.55 -3.81
CA ALA A 68 3.56 1.48 -5.12
C ALA A 68 4.56 0.90 -6.12
N GLY A 69 4.13 -0.13 -6.86
CA GLY A 69 4.94 -0.68 -7.92
C GLY A 69 5.10 0.31 -9.06
N ASP A 70 6.06 0.03 -9.93
CA ASP A 70 6.30 0.85 -11.12
C ASP A 70 6.89 -0.03 -12.20
N ILE A 71 7.04 0.53 -13.40
CA ILE A 71 7.69 -0.16 -14.52
C ILE A 71 9.20 -0.13 -14.32
N PHE A 72 9.89 -0.98 -15.06
CA PHE A 72 11.36 -0.92 -15.08
C PHE A 72 11.80 0.45 -15.61
N ALA A 73 12.86 1.00 -15.03
CA ALA A 73 13.35 2.33 -15.39
C ALA A 73 13.74 2.44 -16.87
N ASN A 74 14.17 1.33 -17.48
CA ASN A 74 14.57 1.28 -18.88
C ASN A 74 13.45 0.85 -19.82
N ARG A 75 12.22 0.73 -19.33
CA ARG A 75 11.10 0.33 -20.16
C ARG A 75 10.55 1.54 -20.91
N ARG A 76 10.15 1.32 -22.19
CA ARG A 76 9.48 2.35 -22.97
C ARG A 76 8.17 2.74 -22.31
N PRO A 77 7.84 4.03 -22.26
CA PRO A 77 6.58 4.49 -21.68
C PRO A 77 5.41 4.29 -22.65
N ASP A 78 5.08 3.04 -22.93
CA ASP A 78 3.94 2.69 -23.79
C ASP A 78 2.67 2.57 -22.94
N PRO A 79 1.48 2.78 -23.53
CA PRO A 79 0.21 2.64 -22.81
C PRO A 79 -0.10 1.16 -22.57
N VAL A 80 0.39 0.65 -21.45
CA VAL A 80 0.15 -0.72 -21.00
C VAL A 80 -0.50 -0.69 -19.64
N LEU A 81 -1.18 -1.78 -19.29
CA LEU A 81 -1.87 -1.86 -18.01
C LEU A 81 -0.88 -1.90 -16.84
N GLN A 82 0.14 -2.71 -16.98
CA GLN A 82 1.14 -2.86 -15.92
C GLN A 82 2.53 -3.08 -16.48
#